data_a48caa071db90d923b5f59633fc10f30
#
_entry.id   a48caa071db90d923b5f59633fc10f30
#
_cell.length_a   1.000
_cell.length_b   1.000
_cell.length_c   1.000
_cell.angle_alpha   90.00
_cell.angle_beta   90.00
_cell.angle_gamma   90.00
#
_symmetry.space_group_name_H-M   'P 1'
#
loop_
_entity.id
_entity.type
_entity.pdbx_description
1 polymer ?
#
loop_
_entity_poly.entity_id
_entity_poly.type
_entity_poly.pdbx_seq_one_letter_code
_entity_poly.pdbx_strand_id
1 'polypeptide(L)'
;RAVHERRVGHAGTLDPLATGVMIIGVGQATRLLGMLTLDSKSYIADIHFGYETNTDDSEGEPTRTVEPDQSLFDEEGARRVLSGFLGASEQVPPAFSAISVDGVRSYKRARSGDEVVLPARPIEVSAADLISISLDSESGNPVWTVAFSVSKGTYIRALARDIGRAAGSAAHVSALRRTASGGVGIGSAWRLMVWMQSRLASARSIPWQL
;
A
#
# COMPACT_ATOMS: atom_id res chain seq x y z
N ARG A 1 -12.51 -5.83 -22.35
CA ARG A 1 -11.90 -5.11 -23.54
C ARG A 1 -12.60 -3.76 -23.72
N ALA A 2 -12.55 -2.89 -22.71
CA ALA A 2 -13.31 -1.63 -22.70
C ALA A 2 -12.82 -0.60 -23.74
N VAL A 3 -11.57 -0.71 -24.22
CA VAL A 3 -10.94 0.30 -25.11
C VAL A 3 -10.59 -0.21 -26.50
N HIS A 4 -10.98 -1.43 -26.88
CA HIS A 4 -10.72 -2.07 -28.19
C HIS A 4 -9.27 -1.99 -28.67
N GLU A 5 -8.31 -1.73 -27.76
CA GLU A 5 -6.88 -1.60 -28.02
C GLU A 5 -6.12 -2.73 -27.33
N ARG A 6 -5.12 -3.31 -28.04
CA ARG A 6 -4.30 -4.39 -27.49
C ARG A 6 -3.13 -3.87 -26.65
N ARG A 7 -2.60 -2.72 -27.04
CA ARG A 7 -1.48 -2.09 -26.34
C ARG A 7 -2.02 -1.26 -25.19
N VAL A 8 -2.03 -1.86 -24.00
CA VAL A 8 -2.46 -1.20 -22.75
C VAL A 8 -1.43 -1.52 -21.67
N GLY A 9 -1.06 -0.52 -20.88
CA GLY A 9 -0.14 -0.66 -19.75
C GLY A 9 -0.50 0.31 -18.64
N HIS A 10 0.23 0.24 -17.53
CA HIS A 10 0.02 1.12 -16.38
C HIS A 10 1.34 1.67 -15.83
N ALA A 11 1.30 2.83 -15.17
CA ALA A 11 2.41 3.43 -14.46
C ALA A 11 2.29 3.13 -12.95
N GLY A 12 2.95 2.08 -12.52
CA GLY A 12 3.00 1.64 -11.11
C GLY A 12 1.85 0.70 -10.73
N THR A 13 2.23 -0.49 -10.32
CA THR A 13 1.29 -1.52 -9.82
C THR A 13 0.59 -1.04 -8.56
N LEU A 14 -0.68 -1.41 -8.40
CA LEU A 14 -1.39 -1.40 -7.12
C LEU A 14 -1.39 -2.82 -6.57
N ASP A 15 -1.28 -2.95 -5.26
CA ASP A 15 -1.48 -4.22 -4.58
C ASP A 15 -2.95 -4.69 -4.73
N PRO A 16 -3.25 -6.00 -4.68
CA PRO A 16 -4.62 -6.52 -4.88
C PRO A 16 -5.65 -5.88 -3.96
N LEU A 17 -5.32 -5.70 -2.68
CA LEU A 17 -6.19 -5.04 -1.69
C LEU A 17 -6.33 -3.52 -1.94
N ALA A 18 -5.42 -2.91 -2.71
CA ALA A 18 -5.38 -1.47 -2.83
C ALA A 18 -6.42 -0.91 -3.81
N THR A 19 -6.93 0.25 -3.49
CA THR A 19 -7.81 1.07 -4.31
C THR A 19 -7.11 2.35 -4.79
N GLY A 20 -7.80 3.18 -5.58
CA GLY A 20 -7.37 4.55 -5.89
C GLY A 20 -6.78 4.73 -7.28
N VAL A 21 -5.86 5.69 -7.42
CA VAL A 21 -5.35 6.18 -8.70
C VAL A 21 -4.45 5.16 -9.38
N MET A 22 -4.78 4.81 -10.62
CA MET A 22 -3.89 4.09 -11.53
C MET A 22 -3.84 4.80 -12.87
N ILE A 23 -2.63 5.14 -13.32
CA ILE A 23 -2.42 5.77 -14.63
C ILE A 23 -2.35 4.66 -15.67
N ILE A 24 -3.26 4.68 -16.64
CA ILE A 24 -3.34 3.71 -17.74
C ILE A 24 -2.94 4.39 -19.05
N GLY A 25 -1.97 3.81 -19.73
CA GLY A 25 -1.60 4.20 -21.08
C GLY A 25 -2.24 3.27 -22.11
N VAL A 26 -2.83 3.84 -23.16
CA VAL A 26 -3.52 3.12 -24.24
C VAL A 26 -2.85 3.46 -25.58
N GLY A 27 -2.58 2.45 -26.41
CA GLY A 27 -1.97 2.63 -27.71
C GLY A 27 -0.57 3.27 -27.63
N GLN A 28 -0.36 4.37 -28.33
CA GLN A 28 0.93 5.08 -28.36
C GLN A 28 1.28 5.70 -26.99
N ALA A 29 0.30 6.03 -26.15
CA ALA A 29 0.53 6.60 -24.81
C ALA A 29 1.28 5.64 -23.87
N THR A 30 1.32 4.33 -24.16
CA THR A 30 2.13 3.38 -23.39
C THR A 30 3.62 3.72 -23.35
N ARG A 31 4.14 4.46 -24.33
CA ARG A 31 5.53 4.91 -24.37
C ARG A 31 5.87 5.94 -23.29
N LEU A 32 4.87 6.66 -22.78
CA LEU A 32 5.04 7.69 -21.75
C LEU A 32 5.03 7.10 -20.33
N LEU A 33 4.57 5.85 -20.15
CA LEU A 33 4.39 5.25 -18.83
C LEU A 33 5.69 5.17 -18.02
N GLY A 34 6.82 4.95 -18.69
CA GLY A 34 8.14 4.92 -18.03
C GLY A 34 8.48 6.23 -17.31
N MET A 35 8.11 7.36 -17.90
CA MET A 35 8.34 8.69 -17.30
C MET A 35 7.45 8.92 -16.09
N LEU A 36 6.19 8.47 -16.16
CA LEU A 36 5.20 8.63 -15.11
C LEU A 36 5.42 7.71 -13.89
N THR A 37 6.26 6.68 -14.01
CA THR A 37 6.61 5.82 -12.86
C THR A 37 7.66 6.43 -11.95
N LEU A 38 8.34 7.49 -12.37
CA LEU A 38 9.45 8.09 -11.63
C LEU A 38 8.98 9.06 -10.52
N ASP A 39 7.73 9.45 -10.53
CA ASP A 39 7.17 10.41 -9.60
C ASP A 39 6.88 9.83 -8.21
N SER A 40 6.73 10.73 -7.23
CA SER A 40 6.24 10.43 -5.90
C SER A 40 4.81 9.86 -5.92
N LYS A 41 4.40 9.27 -4.83
CA LYS A 41 3.05 8.73 -4.66
C LYS A 41 2.50 9.09 -3.29
N SER A 42 1.18 9.33 -3.25
CA SER A 42 0.49 9.57 -1.98
C SER A 42 -0.54 8.47 -1.73
N TYR A 43 -0.67 8.10 -0.47
CA TYR A 43 -1.55 7.02 -0.02
C TYR A 43 -2.28 7.41 1.25
N ILE A 44 -3.45 6.80 1.46
CA ILE A 44 -4.05 6.62 2.78
C ILE A 44 -3.98 5.12 3.07
N ALA A 45 -3.47 4.77 4.24
CA ALA A 45 -3.30 3.39 4.67
C ALA A 45 -3.86 3.23 6.09
N ASP A 46 -4.54 2.10 6.31
CA ASP A 46 -4.90 1.64 7.64
C ASP A 46 -3.84 0.64 8.11
N ILE A 47 -3.15 0.98 9.19
CA ILE A 47 -2.11 0.18 9.83
C ILE A 47 -2.72 -0.50 11.05
N HIS A 48 -2.93 -1.80 10.96
CA HIS A 48 -3.47 -2.62 12.04
C HIS A 48 -2.35 -3.18 12.90
N PHE A 49 -2.36 -2.88 14.19
CA PHE A 49 -1.36 -3.36 15.15
C PHE A 49 -1.74 -4.69 15.77
N GLY A 50 -0.77 -5.34 16.40
CA GLY A 50 -0.92 -6.59 17.13
C GLY A 50 -0.29 -7.79 16.43
N TYR A 51 -0.27 -7.84 15.10
CA TYR A 51 0.39 -8.92 14.37
C TYR A 51 0.92 -8.50 13.00
N GLU A 52 1.98 -9.18 12.56
CA GLU A 52 2.53 -9.12 11.20
C GLU A 52 2.03 -10.30 10.38
N THR A 53 1.99 -10.16 9.07
CA THR A 53 1.69 -11.24 8.13
C THR A 53 2.85 -11.48 7.17
N ASN A 54 2.87 -12.63 6.51
CA ASN A 54 3.90 -12.96 5.53
C ASN A 54 3.85 -12.09 4.27
N THR A 55 2.72 -11.41 4.00
CA THR A 55 2.55 -10.47 2.88
C THR A 55 2.68 -8.99 3.29
N ASP A 56 2.84 -8.72 4.59
CA ASP A 56 2.78 -7.38 5.20
C ASP A 56 1.42 -6.69 5.01
N ASP A 57 0.35 -7.45 4.65
CA ASP A 57 -1.03 -6.98 4.50
C ASP A 57 -2.05 -8.01 5.02
N SER A 58 -3.34 -7.66 5.03
CA SER A 58 -4.41 -8.50 5.57
C SER A 58 -4.74 -9.75 4.73
N GLU A 59 -4.14 -9.91 3.54
CA GLU A 59 -4.36 -11.12 2.72
C GLU A 59 -3.41 -12.26 3.10
N GLY A 60 -2.41 -12.00 3.95
CA GLY A 60 -1.40 -12.96 4.37
C GLY A 60 -1.72 -13.68 5.67
N GLU A 61 -0.95 -14.74 5.93
CA GLU A 61 -1.01 -15.49 7.18
C GLU A 61 -0.18 -14.80 8.28
N PRO A 62 -0.65 -14.79 9.54
CA PRO A 62 0.11 -14.23 10.66
C PRO A 62 1.47 -14.92 10.86
N THR A 63 2.51 -14.13 11.06
CA THR A 63 3.89 -14.62 11.27
C THR A 63 4.48 -14.21 12.60
N ARG A 64 4.04 -13.11 13.18
CA ARG A 64 4.51 -12.59 14.45
C ARG A 64 3.38 -11.83 15.13
N THR A 65 3.14 -12.12 16.41
CA THR A 65 2.13 -11.43 17.23
C THR A 65 2.84 -10.76 18.41
N VAL A 66 2.57 -9.46 18.61
CA VAL A 66 3.07 -8.68 19.74
C VAL A 66 2.01 -7.65 20.10
N GLU A 67 1.52 -7.75 21.33
CA GLU A 67 0.51 -6.82 21.84
C GLU A 67 0.98 -5.37 21.77
N PRO A 68 0.12 -4.45 21.33
CA PRO A 68 0.44 -3.03 21.26
C PRO A 68 0.51 -2.40 22.67
N ASP A 69 1.55 -1.59 22.89
CA ASP A 69 1.65 -0.77 24.09
C ASP A 69 0.54 0.29 24.16
N GLN A 70 0.15 0.71 25.36
CA GLN A 70 -0.91 1.70 25.58
C GLN A 70 -0.66 3.02 24.83
N SER A 71 0.58 3.41 24.61
CA SER A 71 0.92 4.63 23.86
C SER A 71 0.51 4.58 22.40
N LEU A 72 0.21 3.40 21.83
CA LEU A 72 -0.26 3.26 20.45
C LEU A 72 -1.77 3.54 20.29
N PHE A 73 -2.48 3.70 21.40
CA PHE A 73 -3.91 4.01 21.42
C PHE A 73 -4.20 5.51 21.46
N ASP A 74 -3.16 6.36 21.53
CA ASP A 74 -3.32 7.81 21.55
C ASP A 74 -2.54 8.50 20.41
N GLU A 75 -2.98 9.72 20.07
CA GLU A 75 -2.39 10.46 18.96
C GLU A 75 -0.95 10.91 19.21
N GLU A 76 -0.56 11.20 20.44
CA GLU A 76 0.78 11.67 20.78
C GLU A 76 1.81 10.57 20.52
N GLY A 77 1.51 9.35 21.01
CA GLY A 77 2.34 8.18 20.78
C GLY A 77 2.45 7.85 19.28
N ALA A 78 1.32 7.88 18.57
CA ALA A 78 1.29 7.63 17.13
C ALA A 78 2.13 8.66 16.36
N ARG A 79 1.96 9.96 16.61
CA ARG A 79 2.72 11.03 15.94
C ARG A 79 4.21 10.95 16.26
N ARG A 80 4.59 10.56 17.47
CA ARG A 80 5.99 10.35 17.87
C ARG A 80 6.63 9.24 17.05
N VAL A 81 5.95 8.10 16.90
CA VAL A 81 6.45 6.98 16.09
C VAL A 81 6.55 7.40 14.61
N LEU A 82 5.50 7.97 14.04
CA LEU A 82 5.46 8.39 12.63
C LEU A 82 6.56 9.41 12.29
N SER A 83 6.87 10.33 13.20
CA SER A 83 7.93 11.32 12.99
C SER A 83 9.31 10.71 12.77
N GLY A 84 9.58 9.52 13.34
CA GLY A 84 10.81 8.78 13.17
C GLY A 84 11.00 8.17 11.76
N PHE A 85 9.96 8.18 10.96
CA PHE A 85 9.99 7.62 9.59
C PHE A 85 10.13 8.70 8.51
N LEU A 86 10.10 9.98 8.88
CA LEU A 86 10.24 11.08 7.91
C LEU A 86 11.67 11.18 7.38
N GLY A 87 11.78 11.53 6.09
CA GLY A 87 13.03 11.73 5.39
C GLY A 87 13.54 10.50 4.65
N ALA A 88 14.84 10.52 4.34
CA ALA A 88 15.51 9.45 3.61
C ALA A 88 15.89 8.30 4.54
N SER A 89 15.63 7.07 4.11
CA SER A 89 15.94 5.85 4.83
C SER A 89 16.12 4.67 3.88
N GLU A 90 16.43 3.50 4.42
CA GLU A 90 16.45 2.26 3.65
C GLU A 90 15.31 1.35 4.09
N GLN A 91 14.68 0.69 3.11
CA GLN A 91 13.57 -0.22 3.33
C GLN A 91 13.85 -1.59 2.70
N VAL A 92 13.61 -2.66 3.45
CA VAL A 92 13.57 -4.02 2.91
C VAL A 92 12.17 -4.26 2.35
N PRO A 93 12.03 -4.45 1.02
CA PRO A 93 10.73 -4.68 0.38
C PRO A 93 10.04 -5.95 0.89
N PRO A 94 8.70 -6.06 0.74
CA PRO A 94 8.00 -7.30 1.05
C PRO A 94 8.49 -8.47 0.19
N ALA A 95 8.56 -9.68 0.74
CA ALA A 95 8.87 -10.89 -0.02
C ALA A 95 7.89 -11.09 -1.20
N PHE A 96 6.61 -10.78 -0.98
CA PHE A 96 5.55 -10.78 -2.00
C PHE A 96 5.53 -9.48 -2.81
N SER A 97 6.60 -9.21 -3.57
CA SER A 97 6.71 -8.03 -4.41
C SER A 97 7.00 -8.38 -5.88
N ALA A 98 6.85 -7.40 -6.77
CA ALA A 98 7.15 -7.55 -8.19
C ALA A 98 8.64 -7.41 -8.52
N ILE A 99 9.50 -7.31 -7.52
CA ILE A 99 10.95 -7.23 -7.69
C ILE A 99 11.47 -8.53 -8.29
N SER A 100 12.42 -8.42 -9.23
CA SER A 100 13.06 -9.57 -9.83
C SER A 100 14.41 -9.84 -9.16
N VAL A 101 14.61 -11.08 -8.71
CA VAL A 101 15.88 -11.58 -8.17
C VAL A 101 16.32 -12.72 -9.09
N ASP A 102 17.51 -12.61 -9.70
CA ASP A 102 18.05 -13.57 -10.66
C ASP A 102 17.07 -13.91 -11.81
N GLY A 103 16.35 -12.89 -12.31
CA GLY A 103 15.39 -13.05 -13.41
C GLY A 103 14.02 -13.62 -13.00
N VAL A 104 13.84 -14.06 -11.74
CA VAL A 104 12.57 -14.58 -11.23
C VAL A 104 11.93 -13.53 -10.31
N ARG A 105 10.62 -13.31 -10.46
CA ARG A 105 9.90 -12.36 -9.60
C ARG A 105 9.79 -12.89 -8.18
N SER A 106 10.08 -12.05 -7.19
CA SER A 106 10.09 -12.36 -5.77
C SER A 106 8.79 -13.04 -5.30
N TYR A 107 7.62 -12.54 -5.72
CA TYR A 107 6.33 -13.14 -5.36
C TYR A 107 6.17 -14.60 -5.84
N LYS A 108 6.84 -15.02 -6.93
CA LYS A 108 6.79 -16.42 -7.40
C LYS A 108 7.60 -17.33 -6.49
N ARG A 109 8.78 -16.87 -6.05
CA ARG A 109 9.62 -17.61 -5.09
C ARG A 109 8.91 -17.73 -3.72
N ALA A 110 8.37 -16.61 -3.22
CA ALA A 110 7.65 -16.61 -1.96
C ALA A 110 6.44 -17.57 -1.97
N ARG A 111 5.71 -17.66 -3.08
CA ARG A 111 4.61 -18.62 -3.24
C ARG A 111 5.04 -20.09 -3.33
N SER A 112 6.26 -20.37 -3.77
CA SER A 112 6.82 -21.74 -3.75
C SER A 112 7.41 -22.13 -2.39
N GLY A 113 7.34 -21.24 -1.39
CA GLY A 113 7.85 -21.49 -0.05
C GLY A 113 9.35 -21.19 0.12
N ASP A 114 9.98 -20.59 -0.89
CA ASP A 114 11.39 -20.19 -0.80
C ASP A 114 11.52 -18.98 0.14
N GLU A 115 12.54 -19.00 1.00
CA GLU A 115 12.91 -17.80 1.76
C GLU A 115 13.51 -16.76 0.80
N VAL A 116 12.85 -15.60 0.71
CA VAL A 116 13.26 -14.52 -0.18
C VAL A 116 13.86 -13.39 0.64
N VAL A 117 15.18 -13.27 0.62
CA VAL A 117 15.88 -12.12 1.19
C VAL A 117 16.08 -11.08 0.11
N LEU A 118 15.46 -9.91 0.28
CA LEU A 118 15.61 -8.79 -0.64
C LEU A 118 16.59 -7.76 -0.05
N PRO A 119 17.46 -7.17 -0.87
CA PRO A 119 18.33 -6.10 -0.41
C PRO A 119 17.50 -4.86 -0.04
N ALA A 120 17.93 -4.15 1.00
CA ALA A 120 17.38 -2.85 1.36
C ALA A 120 17.56 -1.87 0.19
N ARG A 121 16.63 -0.92 0.07
CA ARG A 121 16.60 0.08 -1.00
C ARG A 121 16.32 1.45 -0.44
N PRO A 122 16.98 2.50 -0.98
CA PRO A 122 16.72 3.86 -0.53
C PRO A 122 15.29 4.25 -0.85
N ILE A 123 14.63 4.84 0.14
CA ILE A 123 13.29 5.42 0.07
C ILE A 123 13.31 6.81 0.72
N GLU A 124 12.27 7.58 0.48
CA GLU A 124 12.01 8.83 1.20
C GLU A 124 10.54 8.91 1.55
N VAL A 125 10.27 9.24 2.81
CA VAL A 125 8.93 9.56 3.30
C VAL A 125 8.88 11.07 3.54
N SER A 126 8.24 11.80 2.65
CA SER A 126 8.14 13.26 2.73
C SER A 126 7.01 13.73 3.64
N ALA A 127 6.00 12.88 3.88
CA ALA A 127 4.93 13.12 4.86
C ALA A 127 4.39 11.80 5.41
N ALA A 128 4.00 11.82 6.69
CA ALA A 128 3.33 10.73 7.40
C ALA A 128 2.37 11.34 8.44
N ASP A 129 1.15 11.68 8.00
CA ASP A 129 0.18 12.43 8.79
C ASP A 129 -0.87 11.48 9.34
N LEU A 130 -0.99 11.40 10.66
CA LEU A 130 -2.06 10.66 11.33
C LEU A 130 -3.40 11.35 11.08
N ILE A 131 -4.35 10.62 10.49
CA ILE A 131 -5.73 11.08 10.25
C ILE A 131 -6.61 10.71 11.44
N SER A 132 -6.55 9.45 11.89
CA SER A 132 -7.37 8.95 13.00
C SER A 132 -6.78 7.68 13.59
N ILE A 133 -7.21 7.38 14.81
CA ILE A 133 -7.04 6.08 15.46
C ILE A 133 -8.42 5.51 15.71
N SER A 134 -8.63 4.27 15.32
CA SER A 134 -9.81 3.47 15.65
C SER A 134 -9.39 2.17 16.32
N LEU A 135 -10.33 1.45 16.88
CA LEU A 135 -10.09 0.12 17.45
C LEU A 135 -10.68 -0.93 16.52
N ASP A 136 -9.93 -1.99 16.29
CA ASP A 136 -10.46 -3.16 15.62
C ASP A 136 -11.54 -3.82 16.50
N SER A 137 -12.65 -4.20 15.90
CA SER A 137 -13.83 -4.67 16.63
C SER A 137 -13.69 -6.07 17.23
N GLU A 138 -12.75 -6.87 16.72
CA GLU A 138 -12.54 -8.25 17.14
C GLU A 138 -11.42 -8.35 18.18
N SER A 139 -10.28 -7.72 17.89
CA SER A 139 -9.09 -7.77 18.75
C SER A 139 -9.04 -6.64 19.78
N GLY A 140 -9.73 -5.52 19.55
CA GLY A 140 -9.57 -4.30 20.32
C GLY A 140 -8.27 -3.54 20.06
N ASN A 141 -7.42 -4.00 19.14
CA ASN A 141 -6.15 -3.39 18.83
C ASN A 141 -6.30 -2.08 18.07
N PRO A 142 -5.34 -1.14 18.21
CA PRO A 142 -5.41 0.13 17.49
C PRO A 142 -5.19 -0.07 15.99
N VAL A 143 -5.95 0.68 15.20
CA VAL A 143 -5.79 0.82 13.75
C VAL A 143 -5.53 2.29 13.46
N TRP A 144 -4.35 2.61 12.92
CA TRP A 144 -4.03 3.98 12.54
C TRP A 144 -4.35 4.21 11.07
N THR A 145 -5.18 5.20 10.78
CA THR A 145 -5.35 5.72 9.42
C THR A 145 -4.32 6.83 9.20
N VAL A 146 -3.40 6.63 8.27
CA VAL A 146 -2.26 7.52 8.01
C VAL A 146 -2.22 7.94 6.55
N ALA A 147 -2.04 9.25 6.30
CA ALA A 147 -1.72 9.77 4.97
C ALA A 147 -0.20 9.81 4.78
N PHE A 148 0.27 9.13 3.73
CA PHE A 148 1.69 9.10 3.36
C PHE A 148 1.95 9.81 2.04
N SER A 149 3.07 10.54 1.96
CA SER A 149 3.70 10.95 0.71
C SER A 149 5.10 10.37 0.65
N VAL A 150 5.39 9.59 -0.40
CA VAL A 150 6.60 8.77 -0.48
C VAL A 150 7.25 8.83 -1.86
N SER A 151 8.55 8.58 -1.91
CA SER A 151 9.29 8.42 -3.15
C SER A 151 8.86 7.17 -3.93
N LYS A 152 9.21 7.11 -5.20
CA LYS A 152 9.05 5.91 -6.02
C LYS A 152 9.73 4.70 -5.37
N GLY A 153 9.11 3.54 -5.49
CA GLY A 153 9.68 2.27 -4.99
C GLY A 153 9.43 1.99 -3.52
N THR A 154 8.87 2.94 -2.77
CA THR A 154 8.43 2.71 -1.39
C THR A 154 7.23 1.76 -1.35
N TYR A 155 7.30 0.76 -0.50
CA TYR A 155 6.23 -0.19 -0.21
C TYR A 155 5.54 0.21 1.09
N ILE A 156 4.27 0.63 1.00
CA ILE A 156 3.49 1.01 2.19
C ILE A 156 3.30 -0.19 3.13
N ARG A 157 3.19 -1.40 2.60
CA ARG A 157 3.12 -2.63 3.39
C ARG A 157 4.36 -2.83 4.26
N ALA A 158 5.55 -2.72 3.68
CA ALA A 158 6.79 -2.80 4.44
C ALA A 158 6.93 -1.64 5.44
N LEU A 159 6.44 -0.44 5.08
CA LEU A 159 6.45 0.72 5.98
C LEU A 159 5.57 0.46 7.21
N ALA A 160 4.38 -0.13 7.05
CA ALA A 160 3.51 -0.50 8.16
C ALA A 160 4.16 -1.55 9.08
N ARG A 161 4.77 -2.59 8.52
CA ARG A 161 5.56 -3.57 9.27
C ARG A 161 6.67 -2.90 10.09
N ASP A 162 7.45 -2.03 9.44
CA ASP A 162 8.60 -1.37 10.06
C ASP A 162 8.14 -0.38 11.15
N ILE A 163 7.01 0.31 10.96
CA ILE A 163 6.34 1.15 11.98
C ILE A 163 5.94 0.28 13.18
N GLY A 164 5.28 -0.86 12.95
CA GLY A 164 4.91 -1.78 14.02
C GLY A 164 6.12 -2.21 14.85
N ARG A 165 7.22 -2.58 14.20
CA ARG A 165 8.46 -3.00 14.86
C ARG A 165 9.13 -1.86 15.64
N ALA A 166 9.22 -0.67 15.08
CA ALA A 166 9.77 0.52 15.75
C ALA A 166 8.92 0.94 16.96
N ALA A 167 7.63 0.68 16.92
CA ALA A 167 6.69 0.90 18.01
C ALA A 167 6.71 -0.19 19.10
N GLY A 168 7.62 -1.18 18.99
CA GLY A 168 7.69 -2.31 19.93
C GLY A 168 6.55 -3.32 19.82
N SER A 169 5.79 -3.27 18.72
CA SER A 169 4.66 -4.15 18.42
C SER A 169 4.88 -4.89 17.11
N ALA A 170 3.81 -5.34 16.50
CA ALA A 170 3.73 -5.91 15.17
C ALA A 170 2.60 -5.20 14.41
N ALA A 171 2.72 -5.01 13.10
CA ALA A 171 1.67 -4.39 12.31
C ALA A 171 1.70 -4.82 10.84
N HIS A 172 0.56 -4.66 10.18
CA HIS A 172 0.38 -4.89 8.75
C HIS A 172 -0.60 -3.85 8.18
N VAL A 173 -0.67 -3.75 6.86
CA VAL A 173 -1.67 -2.92 6.19
C VAL A 173 -3.00 -3.68 6.10
N SER A 174 -4.07 -3.12 6.67
CA SER A 174 -5.43 -3.67 6.55
C SER A 174 -6.24 -3.04 5.41
N ALA A 175 -5.96 -1.76 5.07
CA ALA A 175 -6.53 -1.10 3.89
C ALA A 175 -5.51 -0.14 3.27
N LEU A 176 -5.58 0.01 1.93
CA LEU A 176 -4.66 0.86 1.19
C LEU A 176 -5.38 1.59 0.05
N ARG A 177 -5.17 2.89 -0.06
CA ARG A 177 -5.70 3.70 -1.15
C ARG A 177 -4.63 4.64 -1.69
N ARG A 178 -4.27 4.51 -2.96
CA ARG A 178 -3.39 5.49 -3.61
C ARG A 178 -4.20 6.73 -4.01
N THR A 179 -3.91 7.87 -3.38
CA THR A 179 -4.61 9.14 -3.60
C THR A 179 -3.98 9.98 -4.72
N ALA A 180 -2.67 9.80 -4.96
CA ALA A 180 -1.99 10.46 -6.07
C ALA A 180 -0.81 9.62 -6.62
N SER A 181 -0.47 9.87 -7.88
CA SER A 181 0.74 9.38 -8.55
C SER A 181 1.33 10.51 -9.37
N GLY A 182 2.43 11.11 -8.89
CA GLY A 182 2.94 12.37 -9.40
C GLY A 182 1.89 13.47 -9.34
N GLY A 183 1.75 14.23 -10.41
CA GLY A 183 0.74 15.28 -10.53
C GLY A 183 -0.71 14.83 -10.73
N VAL A 184 -0.96 13.49 -10.79
CA VAL A 184 -2.31 12.95 -11.02
C VAL A 184 -2.93 12.54 -9.69
N GLY A 185 -3.85 13.37 -9.19
CA GLY A 185 -4.62 13.10 -7.98
C GLY A 185 -5.95 12.41 -8.24
N ILE A 186 -6.57 11.89 -7.17
CA ILE A 186 -7.84 11.16 -7.25
C ILE A 186 -9.00 12.02 -7.76
N GLY A 187 -8.96 13.34 -7.52
CA GLY A 187 -9.99 14.28 -8.00
C GLY A 187 -10.02 14.44 -9.52
N SER A 188 -8.92 14.12 -10.22
CA SER A 188 -8.84 14.14 -11.70
C SER A 188 -8.97 12.74 -12.31
N ALA A 189 -9.13 11.69 -11.49
CA ALA A 189 -9.24 10.33 -11.96
C ALA A 189 -10.66 10.00 -12.42
N TRP A 190 -10.76 9.32 -13.57
CA TRP A 190 -12.03 8.73 -14.02
C TRP A 190 -12.31 7.47 -13.23
N ARG A 191 -13.53 7.33 -12.76
CA ARG A 191 -13.96 6.08 -12.13
C ARG A 191 -14.00 4.98 -13.19
N LEU A 192 -13.11 3.99 -13.09
CA LEU A 192 -13.19 2.80 -13.93
C LEU A 192 -14.42 1.99 -13.48
N MET A 193 -15.56 2.25 -14.12
CA MET A 193 -16.68 1.33 -14.05
C MET A 193 -16.27 0.11 -14.86
N VAL A 194 -16.00 -1.00 -14.19
CA VAL A 194 -15.97 -2.30 -14.85
C VAL A 194 -17.38 -2.55 -15.37
N TRP A 195 -17.59 -2.29 -16.65
CA TRP A 195 -18.72 -2.83 -17.37
C TRP A 195 -18.51 -4.35 -17.48
N MET A 196 -18.75 -5.06 -16.40
CA MET A 196 -19.18 -6.44 -16.52
C MET A 196 -20.58 -6.36 -17.11
N GLN A 197 -20.66 -6.64 -18.42
CA GLN A 197 -21.94 -6.82 -19.06
C GLN A 197 -22.79 -7.78 -18.22
N SER A 198 -23.78 -7.17 -17.64
CA SER A 198 -25.07 -7.71 -17.28
C SER A 198 -25.20 -9.23 -17.24
N ARG A 199 -25.21 -9.75 -16.07
CA ARG A 199 -26.25 -10.68 -15.57
C ARG A 199 -25.99 -10.86 -14.08
N LEU A 200 -26.27 -9.81 -13.29
CA LEU A 200 -26.78 -9.97 -11.92
C LEU A 200 -27.11 -8.56 -11.40
N ALA A 201 -28.39 -8.35 -11.25
CA ALA A 201 -28.94 -7.15 -10.65
C ALA A 201 -28.47 -7.01 -9.19
N SER A 202 -28.41 -5.73 -8.76
CA SER A 202 -28.32 -5.27 -7.38
C SER A 202 -26.99 -5.50 -6.64
N ALA A 203 -26.05 -4.59 -6.87
CA ALA A 203 -25.11 -4.23 -5.82
C ALA A 203 -25.24 -2.72 -5.55
N ARG A 204 -25.72 -2.40 -4.37
CA ARG A 204 -25.98 -1.06 -3.88
C ARG A 204 -24.69 -0.23 -3.89
N SER A 205 -24.80 0.96 -4.45
CA SER A 205 -23.81 2.02 -4.35
C SER A 205 -23.51 2.34 -2.88
N ILE A 206 -22.28 2.18 -2.45
CA ILE A 206 -21.80 2.73 -1.18
C ILE A 206 -21.39 4.18 -1.48
N PRO A 207 -22.01 5.20 -0.87
CA PRO A 207 -21.60 6.58 -1.02
C PRO A 207 -20.36 6.83 -0.16
N TRP A 208 -19.22 7.11 -0.77
CA TRP A 208 -18.07 7.68 -0.09
C TRP A 208 -18.26 9.19 -0.05
N GLN A 209 -18.69 9.70 1.08
CA GLN A 209 -18.55 11.12 1.42
C GLN A 209 -17.18 11.33 2.04
N LEU A 210 -16.55 12.45 1.62
CA LEU A 210 -15.31 13.02 2.13
C LEU A 210 -15.40 13.32 3.62
#